data_42fe8589991033ac6ab33e09c0e0bd4b
#
_entry.id   42fe8589991033ac6ab33e09c0e0bd4b
#
_cell.length_a   1.000
_cell.length_b   1.000
_cell.length_c   1.000
_cell.angle_alpha   90.00
_cell.angle_beta   90.00
_cell.angle_gamma   90.00
#
_symmetry.space_group_name_H-M   'P 1'
#
loop_
_entity.id
_entity.type
_entity.pdbx_description
1 polymer ?
#
loop_
_entity_poly.entity_id
_entity_poly.type
_entity_poly.pdbx_seq_one_letter_code
_entity_poly.pdbx_strand_id
1 'polypeptide(L)'
;ERRKKRPNVFARGQVPVRVLIPNIFTLVGLCAGLTAIRMGIEHRWDLAVAALVFAAFLDGIDGRIARLLKASSRFGAELDSLADFVNFGVAPAIIMFNWALEDLHSLGWIAVLVFAICSALRLARFNVSLDRTDLPAWKSNYFVGVPAPAGAIILLLPIYVQDLGLHVPSLTPLVLFYTLGIALLM
;
A
#
# COMPACT_ATOMS: atom_id res chain seq x y z
N GLU A 1 14.19 -34.77 5.04
CA GLU A 1 13.91 -33.80 3.94
C GLU A 1 14.79 -32.57 4.13
N ARG A 2 15.78 -32.38 3.23
CA ARG A 2 16.80 -31.35 3.36
C ARG A 2 16.19 -30.00 2.93
N ARG A 3 15.88 -29.16 3.90
CA ARG A 3 15.56 -27.73 3.71
C ARG A 3 16.70 -27.08 2.90
N LYS A 4 16.46 -26.75 1.62
CA LYS A 4 17.41 -25.95 0.81
C LYS A 4 17.54 -24.59 1.48
N LYS A 5 18.63 -24.38 2.24
CA LYS A 5 19.01 -23.06 2.76
C LYS A 5 19.18 -22.11 1.57
N ARG A 6 18.29 -21.11 1.45
CA ARG A 6 18.46 -20.02 0.50
C ARG A 6 19.79 -19.33 0.84
N PRO A 7 20.66 -19.05 -0.13
CA PRO A 7 21.95 -18.44 0.13
C PRO A 7 21.75 -17.06 0.76
N ASN A 8 22.43 -16.83 1.88
CA ASN A 8 22.46 -15.55 2.57
C ASN A 8 23.27 -14.57 1.70
N VAL A 9 22.59 -13.73 0.93
CA VAL A 9 23.20 -12.78 -0.03
C VAL A 9 24.14 -11.80 0.69
N PHE A 10 23.88 -11.51 1.97
CA PHE A 10 24.70 -10.63 2.78
C PHE A 10 25.96 -11.27 3.38
N ALA A 11 26.11 -12.61 3.30
CA ALA A 11 27.26 -13.30 3.88
C ALA A 11 28.58 -13.13 3.10
N ARG A 12 28.58 -12.47 1.93
CA ARG A 12 29.74 -12.31 1.06
C ARG A 12 30.13 -10.87 0.72
N GLY A 13 29.67 -9.87 1.46
CA GLY A 13 30.18 -8.49 1.32
C GLY A 13 29.96 -7.76 -0.01
N GLN A 14 29.38 -8.43 -1.01
CA GLN A 14 29.04 -7.82 -2.31
C GLN A 14 27.57 -8.07 -2.61
N VAL A 15 26.74 -7.04 -2.48
CA VAL A 15 25.35 -7.07 -2.93
C VAL A 15 25.38 -6.99 -4.46
N PRO A 16 24.92 -8.01 -5.19
CA PRO A 16 24.93 -7.95 -6.64
C PRO A 16 24.04 -6.82 -7.13
N VAL A 17 24.53 -5.98 -8.04
CA VAL A 17 23.82 -4.80 -8.60
C VAL A 17 22.40 -5.15 -9.06
N ARG A 18 22.18 -6.39 -9.50
CA ARG A 18 20.84 -6.89 -9.92
C ARG A 18 19.79 -6.87 -8.81
N VAL A 19 20.20 -6.99 -7.53
CA VAL A 19 19.30 -6.93 -6.38
C VAL A 19 19.04 -5.48 -5.96
N LEU A 20 19.96 -4.57 -6.31
CA LEU A 20 19.84 -3.15 -5.94
C LEU A 20 18.80 -2.43 -6.80
N ILE A 21 18.69 -2.79 -8.10
CA ILE A 21 17.80 -2.12 -9.04
C ILE A 21 16.34 -2.15 -8.58
N PRO A 22 15.69 -3.29 -8.29
CA PRO A 22 14.30 -3.29 -7.81
C PRO A 22 14.14 -2.48 -6.52
N ASN A 23 15.08 -2.61 -5.57
CA ASN A 23 15.00 -1.88 -4.30
C ASN A 23 15.04 -0.35 -4.49
N ILE A 24 15.72 0.16 -5.52
CA ILE A 24 15.71 1.60 -5.84
C ILE A 24 14.31 2.03 -6.29
N PHE A 25 13.63 1.24 -7.13
CA PHE A 25 12.26 1.54 -7.55
C PHE A 25 11.30 1.55 -6.35
N THR A 26 11.41 0.58 -5.45
CA THR A 26 10.62 0.53 -4.21
C THR A 26 10.87 1.78 -3.34
N LEU A 27 12.14 2.20 -3.18
CA LEU A 27 12.47 3.41 -2.42
C LEU A 27 11.93 4.69 -3.10
N VAL A 28 11.98 4.79 -4.42
CA VAL A 28 11.39 5.92 -5.15
C VAL A 28 9.87 5.91 -5.00
N GLY A 29 9.22 4.73 -5.04
CA GLY A 29 7.80 4.56 -4.76
C GLY A 29 7.44 5.02 -3.34
N LEU A 30 8.25 4.65 -2.34
CA LEU A 30 8.09 5.11 -0.96
C LEU A 30 8.22 6.64 -0.85
N CYS A 31 9.20 7.23 -1.52
CA CYS A 31 9.35 8.69 -1.57
C CYS A 31 8.14 9.37 -2.22
N ALA A 32 7.55 8.77 -3.25
CA ALA A 32 6.34 9.26 -3.88
C ALA A 32 5.14 9.20 -2.92
N GLY A 33 4.95 8.11 -2.16
CA GLY A 33 3.91 7.99 -1.14
C GLY A 33 4.06 9.01 -0.01
N LEU A 34 5.27 9.23 0.49
CA LEU A 34 5.55 10.26 1.48
C LEU A 34 5.30 11.67 0.91
N THR A 35 5.62 11.90 -0.36
CA THR A 35 5.31 13.15 -1.05
C THR A 35 3.81 13.34 -1.19
N ALA A 36 3.05 12.28 -1.45
CA ALA A 36 1.59 12.31 -1.50
C ALA A 36 0.99 12.76 -0.16
N ILE A 37 1.50 12.24 0.98
CA ILE A 37 1.09 12.70 2.32
C ILE A 37 1.34 14.22 2.46
N ARG A 38 2.53 14.67 2.09
CA ARG A 38 2.86 16.09 2.16
C ARG A 38 1.93 16.95 1.31
N MET A 39 1.64 16.54 0.08
CA MET A 39 0.69 17.26 -0.80
C MET A 39 -0.72 17.27 -0.21
N GLY A 40 -1.16 16.16 0.42
CA GLY A 40 -2.44 16.09 1.15
C GLY A 40 -2.52 17.08 2.31
N ILE A 41 -1.45 17.22 3.10
CA ILE A 41 -1.37 18.21 4.19
C ILE A 41 -1.38 19.66 3.66
N GLU A 42 -0.79 19.88 2.46
CA GLU A 42 -0.81 21.17 1.77
C GLU A 42 -2.15 21.44 1.03
N HIS A 43 -3.17 20.57 1.17
CA HIS A 43 -4.47 20.62 0.48
C HIS A 43 -4.38 20.62 -1.05
N ARG A 44 -3.31 20.04 -1.61
CA ARG A 44 -3.07 19.88 -3.05
C ARG A 44 -3.49 18.48 -3.49
N TRP A 45 -4.79 18.25 -3.55
CA TRP A 45 -5.40 16.93 -3.71
C TRP A 45 -4.97 16.24 -5.01
N ASP A 46 -4.97 16.96 -6.14
CA ASP A 46 -4.59 16.43 -7.45
C ASP A 46 -3.17 15.86 -7.44
N LEU A 47 -2.24 16.59 -6.80
CA LEU A 47 -0.85 16.15 -6.71
C LEU A 47 -0.66 15.01 -5.70
N ALA A 48 -1.44 15.02 -4.61
CA ALA A 48 -1.43 13.93 -3.65
C ALA A 48 -1.86 12.62 -4.30
N VAL A 49 -2.95 12.69 -5.06
CA VAL A 49 -3.50 11.55 -5.80
C VAL A 49 -2.54 11.11 -6.91
N ALA A 50 -2.01 12.05 -7.72
CA ALA A 50 -1.06 11.75 -8.78
C ALA A 50 0.21 11.07 -8.23
N ALA A 51 0.73 11.54 -7.08
CA ALA A 51 1.88 10.93 -6.42
C ALA A 51 1.61 9.51 -5.94
N LEU A 52 0.40 9.23 -5.41
CA LEU A 52 -0.01 7.86 -5.03
C LEU A 52 -0.17 6.94 -6.23
N VAL A 53 -0.77 7.40 -7.31
CA VAL A 53 -0.88 6.64 -8.57
C VAL A 53 0.51 6.34 -9.12
N PHE A 54 1.44 7.29 -9.05
CA PHE A 54 2.82 7.10 -9.45
C PHE A 54 3.54 6.07 -8.54
N ALA A 55 3.31 6.12 -7.22
CA ALA A 55 3.82 5.11 -6.29
C ALA A 55 3.31 3.70 -6.63
N ALA A 56 2.00 3.56 -6.90
CA ALA A 56 1.39 2.29 -7.30
C ALA A 56 1.94 1.77 -8.65
N PHE A 57 2.24 2.66 -9.58
CA PHE A 57 2.86 2.30 -10.85
C PHE A 57 4.28 1.77 -10.66
N LEU A 58 5.08 2.41 -9.81
CA LEU A 58 6.44 1.97 -9.49
C LEU A 58 6.44 0.62 -8.80
N ASP A 59 5.54 0.39 -7.84
CA ASP A 59 5.32 -0.87 -7.16
C ASP A 59 5.01 -2.02 -8.15
N GLY A 60 4.11 -1.76 -9.12
CA GLY A 60 3.82 -2.74 -10.17
C GLY A 60 5.02 -3.05 -11.08
N ILE A 61 5.96 -2.11 -11.22
CA ILE A 61 7.17 -2.26 -12.03
C ILE A 61 8.25 -3.02 -11.27
N ASP A 62 8.56 -2.66 -10.02
CA ASP A 62 9.66 -3.26 -9.25
C ASP A 62 9.44 -4.75 -9.02
N GLY A 63 8.21 -5.17 -8.72
CA GLY A 63 7.85 -6.58 -8.62
C GLY A 63 8.04 -7.35 -9.96
N ARG A 64 7.81 -6.70 -11.11
CA ARG A 64 8.07 -7.29 -12.43
C ARG A 64 9.56 -7.37 -12.71
N ILE A 65 10.32 -6.31 -12.43
CA ILE A 65 11.77 -6.24 -12.62
C ILE A 65 12.46 -7.29 -11.74
N ALA A 66 12.08 -7.41 -10.47
CA ALA A 66 12.63 -8.40 -9.55
C ALA A 66 12.49 -9.84 -10.10
N ARG A 67 11.32 -10.15 -10.67
CA ARG A 67 11.04 -11.45 -11.31
C ARG A 67 11.85 -11.66 -12.58
N LEU A 68 11.92 -10.66 -13.46
CA LEU A 68 12.68 -10.74 -14.74
C LEU A 68 14.18 -10.90 -14.49
N LEU A 69 14.73 -10.18 -13.52
CA LEU A 69 16.16 -10.25 -13.18
C LEU A 69 16.51 -11.45 -12.31
N LYS A 70 15.51 -12.26 -11.88
CA LYS A 70 15.68 -13.34 -10.88
C LYS A 70 16.43 -12.84 -9.64
N ALA A 71 16.17 -11.61 -9.26
CA ALA A 71 16.86 -10.83 -8.23
C ALA A 71 16.07 -10.74 -6.92
N SER A 72 15.07 -11.61 -6.70
CA SER A 72 14.29 -11.62 -5.47
C SER A 72 15.20 -11.93 -4.27
N SER A 73 15.27 -11.00 -3.33
CA SER A 73 15.96 -11.14 -2.05
C SER A 73 14.96 -11.06 -0.90
N ARG A 74 15.30 -11.66 0.24
CA ARG A 74 14.46 -11.51 1.44
C ARG A 74 14.38 -10.06 1.89
N PHE A 75 15.49 -9.34 1.82
CA PHE A 75 15.52 -7.90 2.15
C PHE A 75 14.61 -7.08 1.22
N GLY A 76 14.66 -7.33 -0.10
CA GLY A 76 13.78 -6.64 -1.05
C GLY A 76 12.30 -6.89 -0.78
N ALA A 77 11.92 -8.13 -0.46
CA ALA A 77 10.53 -8.47 -0.15
C ALA A 77 10.02 -7.79 1.15
N GLU A 78 10.88 -7.67 2.17
CA GLU A 78 10.52 -6.95 3.39
C GLU A 78 10.42 -5.43 3.15
N LEU A 79 11.34 -4.87 2.35
CA LEU A 79 11.33 -3.45 1.98
C LEU A 79 10.08 -3.10 1.18
N ASP A 80 9.71 -3.94 0.22
CA ASP A 80 8.50 -3.85 -0.60
C ASP A 80 7.24 -3.82 0.29
N SER A 81 7.13 -4.76 1.21
CA SER A 81 6.01 -4.82 2.16
C SER A 81 5.91 -3.57 3.05
N LEU A 82 7.03 -3.00 3.46
CA LEU A 82 7.03 -1.76 4.25
C LEU A 82 6.62 -0.55 3.39
N ALA A 83 7.09 -0.48 2.15
CA ALA A 83 6.71 0.55 1.20
C ALA A 83 5.22 0.46 0.86
N ASP A 84 4.70 -0.75 0.62
CA ASP A 84 3.28 -1.01 0.38
C ASP A 84 2.40 -0.53 1.54
N PHE A 85 2.80 -0.82 2.77
CA PHE A 85 2.05 -0.36 3.94
C PHE A 85 1.98 1.17 3.99
N VAL A 86 3.08 1.87 3.72
CA VAL A 86 3.08 3.33 3.70
C VAL A 86 2.25 3.87 2.54
N ASN A 87 2.45 3.34 1.32
CA ASN A 87 1.84 3.85 0.11
C ASN A 87 0.33 3.57 0.03
N PHE A 88 -0.12 2.40 0.51
CA PHE A 88 -1.51 1.95 0.35
C PHE A 88 -2.30 1.87 1.67
N GLY A 89 -1.61 1.93 2.81
CA GLY A 89 -2.24 1.96 4.14
C GLY A 89 -2.23 3.36 4.75
N VAL A 90 -1.04 3.93 4.91
CA VAL A 90 -0.86 5.18 5.68
C VAL A 90 -1.18 6.42 4.83
N ALA A 91 -0.62 6.53 3.63
CA ALA A 91 -0.75 7.72 2.80
C ALA A 91 -2.22 8.01 2.42
N PRO A 92 -3.01 7.05 1.86
CA PRO A 92 -4.41 7.31 1.54
C PRO A 92 -5.26 7.61 2.79
N ALA A 93 -4.95 7.00 3.94
CA ALA A 93 -5.63 7.28 5.21
C ALA A 93 -5.44 8.73 5.65
N ILE A 94 -4.21 9.23 5.64
CA ILE A 94 -3.89 10.61 6.02
C ILE A 94 -4.48 11.60 5.02
N ILE A 95 -4.43 11.32 3.71
CA ILE A 95 -5.04 12.17 2.69
C ILE A 95 -6.55 12.27 2.92
N MET A 96 -7.22 11.14 3.17
CA MET A 96 -8.66 11.12 3.45
C MET A 96 -9.02 11.87 4.74
N PHE A 97 -8.17 11.78 5.78
CA PHE A 97 -8.35 12.54 7.00
C PHE A 97 -8.37 14.05 6.72
N ASN A 98 -7.32 14.56 6.07
CA ASN A 98 -7.21 16.00 5.78
C ASN A 98 -8.27 16.48 4.78
N TRP A 99 -8.76 15.61 3.89
CA TRP A 99 -9.72 15.99 2.88
C TRP A 99 -11.16 16.14 3.44
N ALA A 100 -11.61 15.22 4.30
CA ALA A 100 -13.03 15.19 4.69
C ALA A 100 -13.28 14.82 6.15
N LEU A 101 -12.31 14.25 6.88
CA LEU A 101 -12.55 13.73 8.23
C LEU A 101 -11.96 14.61 9.33
N GLU A 102 -11.26 15.69 8.99
CA GLU A 102 -10.64 16.60 9.95
C GLU A 102 -11.68 17.24 10.87
N ASP A 103 -12.83 17.65 10.33
CA ASP A 103 -13.94 18.24 11.10
C ASP A 103 -14.52 17.32 12.18
N LEU A 104 -14.39 15.99 12.00
CA LEU A 104 -14.82 15.01 13.01
C LEU A 104 -13.77 14.77 14.11
N HIS A 105 -12.66 15.49 14.08
CA HIS A 105 -11.59 15.44 15.10
C HIS A 105 -11.22 13.99 15.46
N SER A 106 -11.47 13.59 16.70
CA SER A 106 -11.10 12.25 17.19
C SER A 106 -11.78 11.09 16.46
N LEU A 107 -13.03 11.25 16.02
CA LEU A 107 -13.76 10.19 15.31
C LEU A 107 -13.19 9.96 13.90
N GLY A 108 -12.87 11.05 13.19
CA GLY A 108 -12.20 10.97 11.90
C GLY A 108 -10.82 10.31 12.01
N TRP A 109 -10.07 10.67 13.05
CA TRP A 109 -8.77 10.06 13.32
C TRP A 109 -8.87 8.56 13.61
N ILE A 110 -9.84 8.12 14.42
CA ILE A 110 -10.08 6.71 14.71
C ILE A 110 -10.39 5.94 13.41
N ALA A 111 -11.20 6.49 12.51
CA ALA A 111 -11.55 5.82 11.26
C ALA A 111 -10.31 5.57 10.37
N VAL A 112 -9.42 6.55 10.23
CA VAL A 112 -8.19 6.38 9.43
C VAL A 112 -7.19 5.45 10.11
N LEU A 113 -7.13 5.45 11.45
CA LEU A 113 -6.33 4.46 12.18
C LEU A 113 -6.84 3.04 11.95
N VAL A 114 -8.16 2.82 12.01
CA VAL A 114 -8.76 1.51 11.72
C VAL A 114 -8.42 1.05 10.31
N PHE A 115 -8.52 1.93 9.30
CA PHE A 115 -8.15 1.61 7.94
C PHE A 115 -6.66 1.22 7.84
N ALA A 116 -5.76 2.01 8.41
CA ALA A 116 -4.32 1.72 8.37
C ALA A 116 -3.99 0.40 9.09
N ILE A 117 -4.62 0.12 10.24
CA ILE A 117 -4.43 -1.13 10.98
C ILE A 117 -4.94 -2.32 10.16
N CYS A 118 -6.12 -2.23 9.56
CA CYS A 118 -6.67 -3.29 8.70
C CYS A 118 -5.77 -3.56 7.50
N SER A 119 -5.22 -2.51 6.88
CA SER A 119 -4.23 -2.62 5.81
C SER A 119 -2.96 -3.35 6.27
N ALA A 120 -2.42 -2.98 7.44
CA ALA A 120 -1.25 -3.64 8.03
C ALA A 120 -1.50 -5.13 8.31
N LEU A 121 -2.63 -5.44 8.97
CA LEU A 121 -3.00 -6.83 9.30
C LEU A 121 -3.20 -7.69 8.06
N ARG A 122 -3.81 -7.11 7.02
CA ARG A 122 -3.99 -7.77 5.75
C ARG A 122 -2.65 -8.09 5.10
N LEU A 123 -1.73 -7.12 5.04
CA LEU A 123 -0.41 -7.30 4.46
C LEU A 123 0.41 -8.33 5.24
N ALA A 124 0.36 -8.29 6.57
CA ALA A 124 1.00 -9.27 7.43
C ALA A 124 0.44 -10.69 7.19
N ARG A 125 -0.90 -10.83 7.06
CA ARG A 125 -1.54 -12.12 6.74
C ARG A 125 -1.10 -12.63 5.37
N PHE A 126 -1.02 -11.76 4.37
CA PHE A 126 -0.56 -12.10 3.04
C PHE A 126 0.90 -12.61 3.08
N ASN A 127 1.81 -11.90 3.74
CA ASN A 127 3.21 -12.29 3.87
C ASN A 127 3.37 -13.65 4.56
N VAL A 128 2.63 -13.89 5.66
CA VAL A 128 2.62 -15.20 6.34
C VAL A 128 2.07 -16.30 5.43
N SER A 129 1.10 -15.99 4.56
CA SER A 129 0.53 -16.97 3.64
C SER A 129 1.52 -17.41 2.55
N LEU A 130 2.43 -16.52 2.13
CA LEU A 130 3.48 -16.84 1.16
C LEU A 130 4.53 -17.82 1.71
N ASP A 131 4.76 -17.82 3.01
CA ASP A 131 5.69 -18.75 3.67
C ASP A 131 5.10 -20.15 3.92
N ARG A 132 3.78 -20.33 3.76
CA ARG A 132 3.09 -21.60 3.96
C ARG A 132 3.16 -22.48 2.72
N THR A 133 3.89 -23.60 2.81
CA THR A 133 3.99 -24.61 1.75
C THR A 133 2.87 -25.66 1.78
N ASP A 134 2.03 -25.68 2.83
CA ASP A 134 1.05 -26.75 3.07
C ASP A 134 -0.39 -26.39 2.63
N LEU A 135 -0.56 -25.33 1.84
CA LEU A 135 -1.88 -24.93 1.37
C LEU A 135 -2.36 -25.79 0.19
N PRO A 136 -3.61 -26.28 0.20
CA PRO A 136 -4.18 -26.97 -0.95
C PRO A 136 -4.15 -26.09 -2.19
N ALA A 137 -3.90 -26.66 -3.37
CA ALA A 137 -3.72 -25.95 -4.64
C ALA A 137 -4.91 -25.00 -5.01
N TRP A 138 -6.14 -25.35 -4.59
CA TRP A 138 -7.32 -24.50 -4.82
C TRP A 138 -7.30 -23.21 -4.01
N LYS A 139 -6.63 -23.21 -2.84
CA LYS A 139 -6.59 -22.04 -1.94
C LYS A 139 -5.63 -20.96 -2.42
N SER A 140 -4.67 -21.32 -3.29
CA SER A 140 -3.74 -20.36 -3.91
C SER A 140 -4.40 -19.47 -4.97
N ASN A 141 -5.60 -19.85 -5.46
CA ASN A 141 -6.34 -19.12 -6.49
C ASN A 141 -7.35 -18.11 -5.94
N TYR A 142 -7.54 -18.06 -4.63
CA TYR A 142 -8.49 -17.14 -4.01
C TYR A 142 -7.77 -16.09 -3.16
N PHE A 143 -8.02 -14.82 -3.49
CA PHE A 143 -7.64 -13.71 -2.61
C PHE A 143 -8.66 -13.56 -1.48
N VAL A 144 -8.17 -13.38 -0.26
CA VAL A 144 -9.03 -13.07 0.89
C VAL A 144 -8.96 -11.57 1.12
N GLY A 145 -10.08 -10.88 0.90
CA GLY A 145 -10.20 -9.43 1.06
C GLY A 145 -9.75 -8.62 -0.18
N VAL A 146 -9.90 -7.30 -0.10
CA VAL A 146 -9.54 -6.37 -1.17
C VAL A 146 -8.02 -6.15 -1.20
N PRO A 147 -7.31 -6.24 -2.33
CA PRO A 147 -5.89 -5.92 -2.43
C PRO A 147 -5.56 -4.52 -1.90
N ALA A 148 -4.42 -4.35 -1.18
CA ALA A 148 -4.07 -3.06 -0.57
C ALA A 148 -4.04 -1.90 -1.56
N PRO A 149 -3.46 -2.01 -2.78
CA PRO A 149 -3.54 -0.97 -3.78
C PRO A 149 -4.98 -0.66 -4.23
N ALA A 150 -5.83 -1.67 -4.37
CA ALA A 150 -7.24 -1.48 -4.72
C ALA A 150 -8.02 -0.80 -3.58
N GLY A 151 -7.76 -1.19 -2.32
CA GLY A 151 -8.33 -0.54 -1.14
C GLY A 151 -7.98 0.95 -1.07
N ALA A 152 -6.73 1.31 -1.36
CA ALA A 152 -6.28 2.69 -1.42
C ALA A 152 -6.98 3.50 -2.52
N ILE A 153 -7.10 2.93 -3.73
CA ILE A 153 -7.78 3.57 -4.86
C ILE A 153 -9.27 3.78 -4.55
N ILE A 154 -9.92 2.74 -4.01
CA ILE A 154 -11.34 2.84 -3.64
C ILE A 154 -11.52 3.88 -2.53
N LEU A 155 -10.65 3.91 -1.52
CA LEU A 155 -10.73 4.89 -0.43
C LEU A 155 -10.70 6.33 -0.96
N LEU A 156 -9.84 6.62 -1.94
CA LEU A 156 -9.69 7.96 -2.52
C LEU A 156 -10.73 8.28 -3.62
N LEU A 157 -11.60 7.33 -3.97
CA LEU A 157 -12.62 7.54 -5.02
C LEU A 157 -13.45 8.82 -4.82
N PRO A 158 -13.90 9.21 -3.61
CA PRO A 158 -14.65 10.45 -3.41
C PRO A 158 -13.88 11.70 -3.85
N ILE A 159 -12.56 11.74 -3.69
CA ILE A 159 -11.69 12.84 -4.13
C ILE A 159 -11.71 12.93 -5.66
N TYR A 160 -11.56 11.80 -6.36
CA TYR A 160 -11.63 11.77 -7.83
C TYR A 160 -12.98 12.22 -8.37
N VAL A 161 -14.08 11.78 -7.72
CA VAL A 161 -15.44 12.14 -8.13
C VAL A 161 -15.68 13.65 -7.99
N GLN A 162 -15.16 14.24 -6.93
CA GLN A 162 -15.26 15.69 -6.72
C GLN A 162 -14.44 16.47 -7.74
N ASP A 163 -13.25 16.01 -8.09
CA ASP A 163 -12.37 16.64 -9.10
C ASP A 163 -12.99 16.60 -10.51
N LEU A 164 -13.77 15.58 -10.82
CA LEU A 164 -14.56 15.50 -12.05
C LEU A 164 -15.77 16.46 -12.09
N GLY A 165 -15.92 17.35 -11.09
CA GLY A 165 -17.00 18.34 -11.04
C GLY A 165 -18.35 17.79 -10.56
N LEU A 166 -18.41 16.54 -10.12
CA LEU A 166 -19.56 15.98 -9.46
C LEU A 166 -19.52 16.41 -8.00
N HIS A 167 -20.35 17.40 -7.64
CA HIS A 167 -20.49 17.83 -6.24
C HIS A 167 -20.94 16.64 -5.40
N VAL A 168 -20.02 16.03 -4.71
CA VAL A 168 -20.33 15.15 -3.58
C VAL A 168 -20.63 16.11 -2.43
N PRO A 169 -21.90 16.18 -1.94
CA PRO A 169 -22.16 16.96 -0.75
C PRO A 169 -21.19 16.51 0.33
N SER A 170 -20.62 17.45 1.08
CA SER A 170 -19.70 17.19 2.18
C SER A 170 -20.43 16.49 3.33
N LEU A 171 -20.89 15.26 3.06
CA LEU A 171 -21.46 14.36 4.05
C LEU A 171 -20.29 13.69 4.78
N THR A 172 -19.57 14.49 5.58
CA THR A 172 -18.49 14.01 6.46
C THR A 172 -18.85 12.69 7.17
N PRO A 173 -20.10 12.51 7.71
CA PRO A 173 -20.48 11.21 8.27
C PRO A 173 -20.57 10.09 7.23
N LEU A 174 -20.93 10.37 5.99
CA LEU A 174 -20.96 9.36 4.93
C LEU A 174 -19.54 8.88 4.60
N VAL A 175 -18.58 9.78 4.49
CA VAL A 175 -17.17 9.47 4.25
C VAL A 175 -16.58 8.67 5.41
N LEU A 176 -17.00 8.95 6.66
CA LEU A 176 -16.60 8.17 7.82
C LEU A 176 -17.04 6.70 7.68
N PHE A 177 -18.34 6.47 7.44
CA PHE A 177 -18.88 5.11 7.27
C PHE A 177 -18.30 4.42 6.04
N TYR A 178 -18.05 5.16 4.97
CA TYR A 178 -17.38 4.66 3.78
C TYR A 178 -15.96 4.16 4.10
N THR A 179 -15.16 4.97 4.80
CA THR A 179 -13.80 4.62 5.23
C THR A 179 -13.78 3.36 6.10
N LEU A 180 -14.69 3.28 7.09
CA LEU A 180 -14.83 2.11 7.95
C LEU A 180 -15.31 0.87 7.17
N GLY A 181 -16.24 1.06 6.22
CA GLY A 181 -16.71 -0.02 5.35
C GLY A 181 -15.58 -0.63 4.51
N ILE A 182 -14.71 0.20 3.92
CA ILE A 182 -13.55 -0.29 3.16
C ILE A 182 -12.56 -0.98 4.10
N ALA A 183 -12.30 -0.42 5.28
CA ALA A 183 -11.42 -1.05 6.26
C ALA A 183 -11.86 -2.47 6.64
N LEU A 184 -13.18 -2.70 6.76
CA LEU A 184 -13.74 -4.03 7.05
C LEU A 184 -13.64 -5.01 5.88
N LEU A 185 -13.56 -4.51 4.64
CA LEU A 185 -13.40 -5.33 3.44
C LEU A 185 -11.93 -5.73 3.18
N MET A 186 -10.99 -5.11 3.86
CA MET A 186 -9.55 -5.40 3.78
C MET A 186 -9.14 -6.56 4.70
#